data_711ad1e3fac16d2ac2f4295a6ca09f39
#
_entry.id   711ad1e3fac16d2ac2f4295a6ca09f39
#
_cell.length_a   1.000
_cell.length_b   1.000
_cell.length_c   1.000
_cell.angle_alpha   90.00
_cell.angle_beta   90.00
_cell.angle_gamma   90.00
#
_symmetry.space_group_name_H-M   'P 1'
#
loop_
_entity.id
_entity.type
_entity.pdbx_description
1 polymer ?
#
loop_
_entity_poly.entity_id
_entity_poly.type
_entity_poly.pdbx_seq_one_letter_code
_entity_poly.pdbx_strand_id
1 'polypeptide(L)'
;MTDDYQYRYNDENEKRIVFTDNLHRHTKLVLKLKYLNITQAKFFRHIITGVLTEDPRIMNYTEEIATRSKERKKKAERLTAKGIQDYNDLGFSDDEVEDLFDVIEAEFPDL
;
A
#
# COMPACT_ATOMS: atom_id res chain seq x y z
N MET A 1 16.20 13.23 20.91
CA MET A 1 15.90 14.27 21.84
C MET A 1 14.44 14.22 22.27
N THR A 2 14.24 14.34 23.55
CA THR A 2 12.92 14.22 24.15
C THR A 2 11.95 15.28 23.68
N ASP A 3 12.46 16.48 23.47
CA ASP A 3 11.65 17.62 23.06
C ASP A 3 11.07 17.45 21.66
N ASP A 4 11.85 16.90 20.73
CA ASP A 4 11.38 16.61 19.38
C ASP A 4 10.28 15.57 19.39
N TYR A 5 10.38 14.63 20.30
CA TYR A 5 9.41 13.57 20.45
C TYR A 5 8.07 14.12 20.97
N GLN A 6 8.11 14.93 22.00
CA GLN A 6 6.93 15.59 22.54
C GLN A 6 6.31 16.54 21.53
N TYR A 7 7.14 17.25 20.82
CA TYR A 7 6.70 18.18 19.80
C TYR A 7 5.86 17.48 18.73
N ARG A 8 6.28 16.31 18.30
CA ARG A 8 5.54 15.55 17.31
C ARG A 8 4.16 15.10 17.78
N TYR A 9 4.01 14.78 19.05
CA TYR A 9 2.72 14.40 19.60
C TYR A 9 1.70 15.54 19.60
N ASN A 10 2.19 16.74 19.74
CA ASN A 10 1.34 17.91 19.85
C ASN A 10 1.23 18.68 18.54
N ASP A 11 1.88 18.22 17.50
CA ASP A 11 1.91 18.90 16.24
C ASP A 11 0.66 18.59 15.42
N GLU A 12 -0.16 19.63 15.19
CA GLU A 12 -1.36 19.52 14.38
C GLU A 12 -1.08 19.16 12.92
N ASN A 13 0.16 19.34 12.49
CA ASN A 13 0.58 19.02 11.13
C ASN A 13 0.91 17.55 10.95
N GLU A 14 0.93 16.78 12.02
CA GLU A 14 1.17 15.35 11.93
C GLU A 14 -0.08 14.63 11.40
N LYS A 15 0.15 13.66 10.54
CA LYS A 15 -0.92 12.83 10.01
C LYS A 15 -0.59 11.37 10.23
N ARG A 16 -1.50 10.66 10.85
CA ARG A 16 -1.37 9.22 11.00
C ARG A 16 -1.81 8.53 9.72
N ILE A 17 -0.98 7.65 9.21
CA ILE A 17 -1.26 6.89 8.00
C ILE A 17 -1.56 5.45 8.41
N VAL A 18 -2.74 4.95 8.02
CA VAL A 18 -3.18 3.60 8.34
C VAL A 18 -3.66 2.92 7.08
N PHE A 19 -3.21 1.70 6.86
CA PHE A 19 -3.69 0.85 5.79
C PHE A 19 -3.64 -0.61 6.23
N THR A 20 -4.37 -1.45 5.53
CA THR A 20 -4.52 -2.86 5.87
C THR A 20 -3.84 -3.74 4.85
N ASP A 21 -3.17 -4.78 5.31
CA ASP A 21 -2.58 -5.78 4.44
C ASP A 21 -2.70 -7.16 5.10
N ASN A 22 -2.29 -8.17 4.37
CA ASN A 22 -2.30 -9.55 4.80
C ASN A 22 -1.22 -9.78 5.88
N LEU A 23 -1.57 -10.54 6.91
CA LEU A 23 -0.64 -10.84 8.00
C LEU A 23 0.64 -11.53 7.51
N HIS A 24 0.51 -12.47 6.60
CA HIS A 24 1.65 -13.19 6.06
C HIS A 24 2.61 -12.27 5.30
N ARG A 25 2.07 -11.37 4.49
CA ARG A 25 2.87 -10.36 3.77
C ARG A 25 3.56 -9.42 4.74
N HIS A 26 2.84 -8.98 5.76
CA HIS A 26 3.41 -8.09 6.79
C HIS A 26 4.58 -8.76 7.51
N THR A 27 4.42 -10.03 7.88
CA THR A 27 5.49 -10.79 8.54
C THR A 27 6.74 -10.88 7.66
N LYS A 28 6.56 -11.17 6.38
CA LYS A 28 7.67 -11.21 5.43
C LYS A 28 8.36 -9.85 5.30
N LEU A 29 7.59 -8.78 5.24
CA LEU A 29 8.14 -7.43 5.17
C LEU A 29 8.98 -7.13 6.40
N VAL A 30 8.46 -7.39 7.59
CA VAL A 30 9.17 -7.14 8.85
C VAL A 30 10.50 -7.89 8.88
N LEU A 31 10.50 -9.16 8.47
CA LEU A 31 11.72 -9.96 8.45
C LEU A 31 12.76 -9.39 7.48
N LYS A 32 12.34 -8.97 6.30
CA LYS A 32 13.26 -8.37 5.32
C LYS A 32 13.85 -7.06 5.81
N LEU A 33 13.02 -6.22 6.38
CA LEU A 33 13.48 -4.92 6.91
C LEU A 33 14.40 -5.12 8.11
N LYS A 34 14.10 -6.07 8.96
CA LYS A 34 14.95 -6.41 10.10
C LYS A 34 16.34 -6.89 9.66
N TYR A 35 16.37 -7.72 8.62
CA TYR A 35 17.61 -8.16 8.02
C TYR A 35 18.45 -6.99 7.52
N LEU A 36 17.80 -5.97 6.96
CA LEU A 36 18.45 -4.77 6.45
C LEU A 36 18.68 -3.69 7.52
N ASN A 37 18.28 -3.94 8.76
CA ASN A 37 18.41 -3.01 9.88
C ASN A 37 17.62 -1.70 9.67
N ILE A 38 16.45 -1.80 9.10
CA ILE A 38 15.59 -0.66 8.82
C ILE A 38 14.25 -0.86 9.53
N THR A 39 13.77 0.16 10.23
CA THR A 39 12.42 0.12 10.83
C THR A 39 11.35 0.33 9.76
N GLN A 40 10.14 -0.16 10.00
CA GLN A 40 9.04 0.04 9.07
C GLN A 40 8.75 1.53 8.87
N ALA A 41 8.71 2.30 9.95
CA ALA A 41 8.45 3.73 9.86
C ALA A 41 9.48 4.44 8.99
N LYS A 42 10.77 4.11 9.19
CA LYS A 42 11.84 4.67 8.39
C LYS A 42 11.71 4.29 6.92
N PHE A 43 11.41 3.02 6.66
CA PHE A 43 11.22 2.53 5.30
C PHE A 43 10.11 3.30 4.58
N PHE A 44 8.94 3.40 5.20
CA PHE A 44 7.80 4.07 4.58
C PHE A 44 8.03 5.57 4.41
N ARG A 45 8.67 6.23 5.36
CA ARG A 45 9.01 7.64 5.22
C ARG A 45 9.96 7.88 4.05
N HIS A 46 10.93 7.02 3.86
CA HIS A 46 11.86 7.13 2.73
C HIS A 46 11.16 6.86 1.40
N ILE A 47 10.20 5.96 1.35
CA ILE A 47 9.41 5.74 0.15
C ILE A 47 8.60 7.01 -0.18
N ILE A 48 7.98 7.61 0.82
CA ILE A 48 7.25 8.87 0.64
C ILE A 48 8.20 9.95 0.10
N THR A 49 9.37 10.08 0.70
CA THR A 49 10.38 11.02 0.22
C THR A 49 10.74 10.78 -1.24
N GLY A 50 10.91 9.50 -1.61
CA GLY A 50 11.21 9.12 -2.98
C GLY A 50 10.14 9.55 -3.98
N VAL A 51 8.87 9.43 -3.60
CA VAL A 51 7.77 9.90 -4.44
C VAL A 51 7.78 11.42 -4.56
N LEU A 52 7.94 12.11 -3.44
CA LEU A 52 7.87 13.57 -3.41
C LEU A 52 9.05 14.25 -4.12
N THR A 53 10.22 13.63 -4.09
CA THR A 53 11.41 14.13 -4.81
C THR A 53 11.52 13.57 -6.22
N GLU A 54 10.55 12.77 -6.65
CA GLU A 54 10.51 12.14 -7.97
C GLU A 54 11.76 11.31 -8.26
N ASP A 55 12.19 10.53 -7.27
CA ASP A 55 13.29 9.58 -7.45
C ASP A 55 12.90 8.59 -8.56
N PRO A 56 13.69 8.46 -9.64
CA PRO A 56 13.32 7.61 -10.77
C PRO A 56 13.04 6.17 -10.39
N ARG A 57 13.75 5.62 -9.42
CA ARG A 57 13.55 4.23 -8.99
C ARG A 57 12.16 4.03 -8.38
N ILE A 58 11.74 4.99 -7.56
CA ILE A 58 10.44 4.94 -6.89
C ILE A 58 9.33 5.31 -7.89
N MET A 59 9.55 6.33 -8.69
CA MET A 59 8.55 6.79 -9.65
C MET A 59 8.28 5.74 -10.73
N ASN A 60 9.30 5.08 -11.23
CA ASN A 60 9.13 4.04 -12.23
C ASN A 60 8.26 2.90 -11.69
N TYR A 61 8.54 2.48 -10.47
CA TYR A 61 7.75 1.43 -9.84
C TYR A 61 6.31 1.90 -9.55
N THR A 62 6.16 3.12 -9.08
CA THR A 62 4.85 3.72 -8.79
C THR A 62 3.99 3.79 -10.06
N GLU A 63 4.57 4.22 -11.17
CA GLU A 63 3.88 4.28 -12.45
C GLU A 63 3.49 2.89 -12.95
N GLU A 64 4.35 1.92 -12.75
CA GLU A 64 4.05 0.53 -13.07
C GLU A 64 2.87 0.01 -12.27
N ILE A 65 2.83 0.29 -10.97
CA ILE A 65 1.69 -0.05 -10.09
C ILE A 65 0.41 0.60 -10.61
N ALA A 66 0.47 1.88 -10.95
CA ALA A 66 -0.68 2.62 -11.46
C ALA A 66 -1.24 2.00 -12.73
N THR A 67 -0.37 1.59 -13.65
CA THR A 67 -0.77 0.93 -14.89
C THR A 67 -1.44 -0.42 -14.63
N ARG A 68 -0.84 -1.23 -13.76
CA ARG A 68 -1.40 -2.54 -13.42
C ARG A 68 -2.77 -2.41 -12.72
N SER A 69 -2.89 -1.48 -11.80
CA SER A 69 -4.15 -1.25 -11.09
C SER A 69 -5.26 -0.83 -12.03
N LYS A 70 -4.94 0.03 -12.99
CA LYS A 70 -5.90 0.47 -14.00
C LYS A 70 -6.40 -0.69 -14.86
N GLU A 71 -5.51 -1.54 -15.28
CA GLU A 71 -5.86 -2.72 -16.09
C GLU A 71 -6.72 -3.71 -15.31
N ARG A 72 -6.38 -3.95 -14.06
CA ARG A 72 -7.14 -4.87 -13.21
C ARG A 72 -8.51 -4.34 -12.86
N LYS A 73 -8.63 -3.05 -12.65
CA LYS A 73 -9.91 -2.42 -12.42
C LYS A 73 -10.84 -2.62 -13.61
N LYS A 74 -10.34 -2.45 -14.81
CA LYS A 74 -11.11 -2.70 -16.05
C LYS A 74 -11.52 -4.17 -16.15
N LYS A 75 -10.61 -5.08 -15.80
CA LYS A 75 -10.90 -6.52 -15.82
C LYS A 75 -11.98 -6.87 -14.79
N ALA A 76 -11.88 -6.32 -13.58
CA ALA A 76 -12.87 -6.54 -12.52
C ALA A 76 -14.25 -6.03 -12.93
N GLU A 77 -14.32 -4.87 -13.55
CA GLU A 77 -15.58 -4.32 -14.07
C GLU A 77 -16.21 -5.26 -15.13
N ARG A 78 -15.40 -5.81 -16.01
CA ARG A 78 -15.88 -6.77 -17.01
C ARG A 78 -16.37 -8.07 -16.38
N LEU A 79 -15.67 -8.56 -15.37
CA LEU A 79 -16.06 -9.79 -14.67
C LEU A 79 -17.33 -9.59 -13.86
N THR A 80 -17.52 -8.41 -13.27
CA THR A 80 -18.75 -8.08 -12.56
C THR A 80 -19.95 -8.10 -13.51
N ALA A 81 -19.76 -7.65 -14.73
CA ALA A 81 -20.81 -7.69 -15.76
C ALA A 81 -21.15 -9.13 -16.19
N LYS A 82 -20.21 -10.07 -16.07
CA LYS A 82 -20.41 -11.47 -16.45
C LYS A 82 -20.91 -12.36 -15.32
N GLY A 83 -20.75 -11.94 -14.08
CA GLY A 83 -21.15 -12.68 -12.91
C GLY A 83 -20.03 -12.85 -11.89
N ILE A 84 -20.40 -12.73 -10.63
CA ILE A 84 -19.46 -12.78 -9.50
C ILE A 84 -18.85 -14.16 -9.31
N GLN A 85 -19.53 -15.21 -9.76
CA GLN A 85 -19.07 -16.58 -9.57
C GLN A 85 -17.73 -16.87 -10.28
N ASP A 86 -17.58 -16.39 -11.50
CA ASP A 86 -16.35 -16.57 -12.26
C ASP A 86 -15.17 -15.88 -11.58
N TYR A 87 -15.43 -14.78 -10.91
CA TYR A 87 -14.43 -14.03 -10.18
C TYR A 87 -13.89 -14.80 -8.98
N ASN A 88 -14.77 -15.48 -8.25
CA ASN A 88 -14.39 -16.22 -7.06
C ASN A 88 -13.57 -17.48 -7.37
N ASP A 89 -13.73 -18.03 -8.56
CA ASP A 89 -13.02 -19.25 -8.96
C ASP A 89 -11.60 -19.02 -9.42
N LEU A 90 -11.20 -17.77 -9.62
CA LEU A 90 -9.90 -17.46 -10.21
C LEU A 90 -8.72 -17.54 -9.25
N GLY A 91 -8.94 -17.48 -7.96
CA GLY A 91 -7.87 -17.38 -6.98
C GLY A 91 -7.11 -16.07 -7.15
N PHE A 92 -6.56 -15.54 -6.08
CA PHE A 92 -5.87 -14.25 -6.12
C PHE A 92 -4.38 -14.42 -5.86
N SER A 93 -3.54 -13.80 -6.71
CA SER A 93 -2.13 -13.59 -6.43
C SER A 93 -1.96 -12.51 -5.35
N ASP A 94 -0.74 -12.37 -4.82
CA ASP A 94 -0.45 -11.33 -3.83
C ASP A 94 -0.75 -9.92 -4.36
N ASP A 95 -0.45 -9.67 -5.64
CA ASP A 95 -0.73 -8.37 -6.26
C ASP A 95 -2.23 -8.11 -6.36
N GLU A 96 -3.02 -9.14 -6.66
CA GLU A 96 -4.47 -9.01 -6.75
C GLU A 96 -5.10 -8.77 -5.39
N VAL A 97 -4.56 -9.37 -4.34
CA VAL A 97 -4.99 -9.11 -2.96
C VAL A 97 -4.71 -7.66 -2.59
N GLU A 98 -3.55 -7.13 -2.95
CA GLU A 98 -3.20 -5.74 -2.73
C GLU A 98 -4.19 -4.80 -3.41
N ASP A 99 -4.52 -5.06 -4.67
CA ASP A 99 -5.50 -4.26 -5.42
C ASP A 99 -6.88 -4.32 -4.78
N LEU A 100 -7.27 -5.49 -4.28
CA LEU A 100 -8.54 -5.65 -3.60
C LEU A 100 -8.63 -4.78 -2.34
N PHE A 101 -7.57 -4.74 -1.53
CA PHE A 101 -7.52 -3.87 -0.35
C PHE A 101 -7.58 -2.40 -0.74
N ASP A 102 -6.91 -2.01 -1.83
CA ASP A 102 -6.96 -0.63 -2.32
C ASP A 102 -8.38 -0.22 -2.71
N VAL A 103 -9.10 -1.10 -3.37
CA VAL A 103 -10.51 -0.85 -3.74
C VAL A 103 -11.38 -0.70 -2.50
N ILE A 104 -11.20 -1.56 -1.52
CA ILE A 104 -11.97 -1.50 -0.27
C ILE A 104 -11.69 -0.19 0.45
N GLU A 105 -10.45 0.24 0.54
CA GLU A 105 -10.09 1.50 1.19
C GLU A 105 -10.67 2.70 0.46
N ALA A 106 -10.73 2.67 -0.87
CA ALA A 106 -11.31 3.74 -1.66
C ALA A 106 -12.82 3.86 -1.46
N GLU A 107 -13.52 2.74 -1.32
CA GLU A 107 -14.97 2.73 -1.11
C GLU A 107 -15.37 2.95 0.35
N PHE A 108 -14.53 2.55 1.28
CA PHE A 108 -14.80 2.63 2.72
C PHE A 108 -13.64 3.29 3.45
N PRO A 109 -13.39 4.57 3.20
CA PRO A 109 -12.20 5.24 3.75
C PRO A 109 -12.20 5.36 5.28
N ASP A 110 -13.34 5.15 5.93
CA ASP A 110 -13.46 5.25 7.38
C ASP A 110 -13.21 3.91 8.11
N LEU A 111 -12.96 2.86 7.38
CA LEU A 111 -12.67 1.56 7.99
C LEU A 111 -11.21 1.49 8.50
#